data_e00649930f62f731ef4379113404d563
#
_entry.id   e00649930f62f731ef4379113404d563
#
_cell.length_a   1.000
_cell.length_b   1.000
_cell.length_c   1.000
_cell.angle_alpha   90.00
_cell.angle_beta   90.00
_cell.angle_gamma   90.00
#
_symmetry.space_group_name_H-M   'P 1'
#
loop_
_entity.id
_entity.type
_entity.pdbx_description
1 polymer ?
#
loop_
_entity_poly.entity_id
_entity_poly.type
_entity_poly.pdbx_seq_one_letter_code
_entity_poly.pdbx_strand_id
1 'polypeptide(L)'
;FIALDKLHNQGLGKAIITVPEKSIGSSFANEPLSDFGFWADWRVEPNWNLCNAPGGEDGKVGAVGKFLDSDDRVLVCTHATFRFAVDKFGVEAFDNCLIAVDEFHHVSANPDNKLGAHLAEFIARDKSHIVAMTGSYFRGDAEPVLMPHDEAKFDTVTYTYYEQLNGYTHLKTL
;
A
#
# COMPACT_ATOMS: atom_id res chain seq x y z
N PHE A 1 -0.07 -0.30 11.94
CA PHE A 1 -0.20 0.90 12.75
C PHE A 1 -0.50 2.15 11.92
N ILE A 2 0.36 2.51 10.95
CA ILE A 2 0.18 3.71 10.11
C ILE A 2 -1.21 3.74 9.46
N ALA A 3 -1.66 2.63 8.87
CA ALA A 3 -2.97 2.55 8.25
C ALA A 3 -4.11 2.78 9.24
N LEU A 4 -4.01 2.24 10.47
CA LEU A 4 -4.99 2.48 11.53
C LEU A 4 -5.02 3.95 11.94
N ASP A 5 -3.85 4.58 12.09
CA ASP A 5 -3.77 6.01 12.41
C ASP A 5 -4.44 6.87 11.33
N LYS A 6 -4.14 6.61 10.06
CA LYS A 6 -4.78 7.29 8.93
C LYS A 6 -6.30 7.15 8.93
N LEU A 7 -6.80 5.93 9.19
CA LEU A 7 -8.23 5.66 9.21
C LEU A 7 -8.95 6.25 10.42
N HIS A 8 -8.36 6.19 11.61
CA HIS A 8 -9.04 6.55 12.85
C HIS A 8 -8.79 7.99 13.30
N ASN A 9 -7.58 8.51 13.09
CA ASN A 9 -7.18 9.82 13.61
C ASN A 9 -7.11 10.90 12.52
N GLN A 10 -6.88 10.51 11.25
CA GLN A 10 -6.74 11.46 10.15
C GLN A 10 -7.96 11.46 9.21
N GLY A 11 -9.00 10.71 9.54
CA GLY A 11 -10.30 10.79 8.89
C GLY A 11 -10.39 10.19 7.49
N LEU A 12 -9.41 9.38 7.06
CA LEU A 12 -9.51 8.68 5.78
C LEU A 12 -10.60 7.60 5.83
N GLY A 13 -11.35 7.47 4.72
CA GLY A 13 -12.44 6.52 4.62
C GLY A 13 -11.98 5.08 4.54
N LYS A 14 -10.98 4.81 3.70
CA LYS A 14 -10.53 3.45 3.36
C LYS A 14 -9.01 3.36 3.29
N ALA A 15 -8.49 2.14 3.47
CA ALA A 15 -7.09 1.80 3.25
C ALA A 15 -6.99 0.67 2.22
N ILE A 16 -6.20 0.87 1.20
CA ILE A 16 -5.91 -0.11 0.15
C ILE A 16 -4.43 -0.44 0.23
N ILE A 17 -4.14 -1.69 0.57
CA ILE A 17 -2.78 -2.22 0.64
C ILE A 17 -2.49 -2.93 -0.67
N THR A 18 -1.47 -2.48 -1.38
CA THR A 18 -1.08 -3.08 -2.65
C THR A 18 0.29 -3.74 -2.51
N VAL A 19 0.39 -4.99 -2.97
CA VAL A 19 1.57 -5.82 -2.86
C VAL A 19 2.00 -6.33 -4.24
N PRO A 20 3.31 -6.62 -4.48
CA PRO A 20 3.75 -7.10 -5.78
C PRO A 20 3.19 -8.49 -6.11
N GLU A 21 3.08 -9.36 -5.11
CA GLU A 21 2.71 -10.76 -5.30
C GLU A 21 1.62 -11.21 -4.31
N LYS A 22 0.82 -12.22 -4.73
CA LYS A 22 -0.26 -12.81 -3.92
C LYS A 22 0.24 -13.42 -2.62
N SER A 23 1.42 -14.04 -2.63
CA SER A 23 2.05 -14.66 -1.47
C SER A 23 2.28 -13.66 -0.33
N ILE A 24 2.71 -12.45 -0.67
CA ILE A 24 2.91 -11.35 0.29
C ILE A 24 1.55 -10.89 0.82
N GLY A 25 0.56 -10.66 -0.05
CA GLY A 25 -0.77 -10.25 0.36
C GLY A 25 -1.49 -11.26 1.26
N SER A 26 -1.19 -12.54 1.09
CA SER A 26 -1.75 -13.59 1.95
C SER A 26 -1.30 -13.49 3.41
N SER A 27 -0.17 -12.87 3.68
CA SER A 27 0.37 -12.67 5.03
C SER A 27 -0.27 -11.50 5.78
N PHE A 28 -1.02 -10.63 5.10
CA PHE A 28 -1.79 -9.57 5.75
C PHE A 28 -3.03 -10.14 6.46
N ALA A 29 -2.77 -10.85 7.56
CA ALA A 29 -3.79 -11.42 8.42
C ALA A 29 -4.26 -10.40 9.47
N ASN A 30 -5.29 -10.76 10.22
CA ASN A 30 -5.75 -9.99 11.36
C ASN A 30 -4.70 -10.03 12.48
N GLU A 31 -4.41 -8.86 13.06
CA GLU A 31 -3.44 -8.72 14.14
C GLU A 31 -4.09 -8.05 15.35
N PRO A 32 -4.05 -8.70 16.55
CA PRO A 32 -4.61 -8.15 17.78
C PRO A 32 -3.66 -7.10 18.38
N LEU A 33 -3.52 -5.96 17.70
CA LEU A 33 -2.61 -4.90 18.11
C LEU A 33 -2.97 -4.30 19.48
N SER A 34 -4.23 -4.41 19.89
CA SER A 34 -4.68 -4.01 21.24
C SER A 34 -3.97 -4.77 22.36
N ASP A 35 -3.58 -6.03 22.13
CA ASP A 35 -2.79 -6.82 23.07
C ASP A 35 -1.39 -6.23 23.32
N PHE A 36 -0.93 -5.39 22.41
CA PHE A 36 0.36 -4.70 22.45
C PHE A 36 0.24 -3.20 22.82
N GLY A 37 -0.92 -2.79 23.33
CA GLY A 37 -1.18 -1.42 23.79
C GLY A 37 -1.61 -0.43 22.71
N PHE A 38 -1.98 -0.88 21.52
CA PHE A 38 -2.60 -0.04 20.50
C PHE A 38 -4.10 0.11 20.78
N TRP A 39 -4.70 1.18 20.26
CA TRP A 39 -6.13 1.49 20.50
C TRP A 39 -7.10 0.71 19.61
N ALA A 40 -6.62 0.01 18.59
CA ALA A 40 -7.44 -0.78 17.67
C ALA A 40 -6.64 -1.95 17.09
N ASP A 41 -7.36 -2.99 16.68
CA ASP A 41 -6.80 -4.13 15.98
C ASP A 41 -6.72 -3.89 14.48
N TRP A 42 -5.74 -4.50 13.82
CA TRP A 42 -5.72 -4.61 12.39
C TRP A 42 -6.66 -5.73 11.94
N ARG A 43 -7.60 -5.40 11.08
CA ARG A 43 -8.58 -6.35 10.55
C ARG A 43 -8.74 -6.20 9.06
N VAL A 44 -8.66 -7.33 8.37
CA VAL A 44 -8.96 -7.48 6.94
C VAL A 44 -10.05 -8.53 6.81
N GLU A 45 -11.21 -8.15 6.33
CA GLU A 45 -12.28 -9.11 6.08
C GLU A 45 -11.86 -10.08 4.96
N PRO A 46 -12.13 -11.40 5.08
CA PRO A 46 -11.64 -12.41 4.14
C PRO A 46 -12.00 -12.16 2.68
N ASN A 47 -13.17 -11.57 2.41
CA ASN A 47 -13.62 -11.21 1.07
C ASN A 47 -12.87 -10.00 0.48
N TRP A 48 -12.18 -9.22 1.30
CA TRP A 48 -11.39 -8.06 0.88
C TRP A 48 -9.87 -8.31 0.87
N ASN A 49 -9.43 -9.51 1.19
CA ASN A 49 -8.08 -9.94 0.82
C ASN A 49 -8.12 -10.63 -0.55
N LEU A 50 -8.02 -9.84 -1.61
CA LEU A 50 -8.11 -10.33 -3.00
C LEU A 50 -6.91 -11.17 -3.41
N CYS A 51 -5.84 -11.20 -2.63
CA CYS A 51 -4.71 -12.09 -2.86
C CYS A 51 -5.10 -13.55 -2.60
N ASN A 52 -6.01 -13.79 -1.65
CA ASN A 52 -6.54 -15.11 -1.32
C ASN A 52 -7.82 -15.47 -2.08
N ALA A 53 -8.44 -14.49 -2.74
CA ALA A 53 -9.71 -14.71 -3.44
C ALA A 53 -9.53 -15.60 -4.67
N PRO A 54 -10.44 -16.56 -4.91
CA PRO A 54 -10.45 -17.34 -6.14
C PRO A 54 -10.86 -16.47 -7.33
N GLY A 55 -10.53 -16.93 -8.54
CA GLY A 55 -10.95 -16.28 -9.79
C GLY A 55 -9.87 -15.47 -10.47
N GLY A 56 -10.20 -15.00 -11.67
CA GLY A 56 -9.32 -14.20 -12.52
C GLY A 56 -9.27 -12.73 -12.13
N GLU A 57 -8.40 -12.00 -12.81
CA GLU A 57 -8.14 -10.59 -12.53
C GLU A 57 -9.37 -9.71 -12.70
N ASP A 58 -10.18 -9.94 -13.73
CA ASP A 58 -11.43 -9.17 -13.99
C ASP A 58 -12.41 -9.24 -12.81
N GLY A 59 -12.55 -10.42 -12.18
CA GLY A 59 -13.37 -10.60 -10.99
C GLY A 59 -12.84 -9.82 -9.80
N LYS A 60 -11.51 -9.78 -9.64
CA LYS A 60 -10.84 -9.03 -8.57
C LYS A 60 -10.95 -7.53 -8.76
N VAL A 61 -10.82 -7.04 -9.99
CA VAL A 61 -11.06 -5.62 -10.32
C VAL A 61 -12.51 -5.25 -10.00
N GLY A 62 -13.49 -6.12 -10.35
CA GLY A 62 -14.88 -5.92 -9.95
C GLY A 62 -15.09 -5.88 -8.44
N ALA A 63 -14.32 -6.69 -7.68
CA ALA A 63 -14.38 -6.70 -6.23
C ALA A 63 -13.82 -5.39 -5.61
N VAL A 64 -12.80 -4.76 -6.22
CA VAL A 64 -12.34 -3.42 -5.82
C VAL A 64 -13.47 -2.40 -5.90
N GLY A 65 -14.24 -2.38 -7.01
CA GLY A 65 -15.39 -1.49 -7.13
C GLY A 65 -16.43 -1.71 -6.03
N LYS A 66 -16.78 -2.98 -5.74
CA LYS A 66 -17.71 -3.32 -4.65
C LYS A 66 -17.16 -2.89 -3.28
N PHE A 67 -15.86 -3.01 -3.06
CA PHE A 67 -15.22 -2.53 -1.84
C PHE A 67 -15.34 -1.01 -1.71
N LEU A 68 -15.12 -0.26 -2.78
CA LEU A 68 -15.24 1.20 -2.76
C LEU A 68 -16.66 1.65 -2.38
N ASP A 69 -17.68 0.90 -2.78
CA ASP A 69 -19.09 1.14 -2.47
C ASP A 69 -19.54 0.58 -1.10
N SER A 70 -18.71 -0.23 -0.43
CA SER A 70 -19.06 -0.85 0.86
C SER A 70 -18.72 0.05 2.06
N ASP A 71 -19.15 -0.34 3.24
CA ASP A 71 -18.75 0.29 4.52
C ASP A 71 -17.43 -0.26 5.08
N ASP A 72 -16.89 -1.33 4.47
CA ASP A 72 -15.62 -1.93 4.89
C ASP A 72 -14.45 -1.00 4.58
N ARG A 73 -13.43 -1.06 5.43
CA ARG A 73 -12.40 -0.03 5.45
C ARG A 73 -11.02 -0.48 4.95
N VAL A 74 -10.78 -1.79 4.83
CA VAL A 74 -9.46 -2.32 4.46
C VAL A 74 -9.56 -3.31 3.31
N LEU A 75 -8.79 -3.08 2.25
CA LEU A 75 -8.62 -3.97 1.11
C LEU A 75 -7.15 -4.32 0.94
N VAL A 76 -6.88 -5.59 0.61
CA VAL A 76 -5.55 -6.05 0.20
C VAL A 76 -5.63 -6.61 -1.22
N CYS A 77 -4.78 -6.15 -2.12
CA CYS A 77 -4.73 -6.63 -3.50
C CYS A 77 -3.32 -6.56 -4.08
N THR A 78 -3.10 -7.13 -5.25
CA THR A 78 -1.82 -7.01 -5.95
C THR A 78 -1.69 -5.67 -6.66
N HIS A 79 -0.45 -5.24 -6.98
CA HIS A 79 -0.16 -4.09 -7.82
C HIS A 79 -0.91 -4.16 -9.17
N ALA A 80 -1.00 -5.35 -9.76
CA ALA A 80 -1.71 -5.57 -11.02
C ALA A 80 -3.21 -5.30 -10.86
N THR A 81 -3.85 -5.90 -9.83
CA THR A 81 -5.27 -5.67 -9.55
C THR A 81 -5.57 -4.20 -9.30
N PHE A 82 -4.75 -3.53 -8.49
CA PHE A 82 -4.91 -2.10 -8.21
C PHE A 82 -4.80 -1.25 -9.47
N ARG A 83 -3.76 -1.48 -10.28
CA ARG A 83 -3.57 -0.78 -11.55
C ARG A 83 -4.79 -0.91 -12.46
N PHE A 84 -5.29 -2.14 -12.68
CA PHE A 84 -6.48 -2.36 -13.50
C PHE A 84 -7.75 -1.74 -12.90
N ALA A 85 -7.85 -1.67 -11.57
CA ALA A 85 -8.96 -0.99 -10.92
C ALA A 85 -8.91 0.53 -11.17
N VAL A 86 -7.73 1.15 -11.10
CA VAL A 86 -7.56 2.56 -11.44
C VAL A 86 -7.85 2.82 -12.92
N ASP A 87 -7.36 1.97 -13.83
CA ASP A 87 -7.66 2.05 -15.26
C ASP A 87 -9.19 2.01 -15.51
N LYS A 88 -9.93 1.25 -14.70
CA LYS A 88 -11.38 1.04 -14.90
C LYS A 88 -12.24 2.10 -14.22
N PHE A 89 -11.90 2.51 -13.01
CA PHE A 89 -12.76 3.37 -12.18
C PHE A 89 -12.27 4.82 -12.14
N GLY A 90 -11.07 5.11 -12.61
CA GLY A 90 -10.41 6.41 -12.50
C GLY A 90 -9.81 6.65 -11.13
N VAL A 91 -8.89 7.60 -11.05
CA VAL A 91 -8.21 7.98 -9.79
C VAL A 91 -9.16 8.61 -8.78
N GLU A 92 -10.22 9.27 -9.25
CA GLU A 92 -11.24 9.93 -8.44
C GLU A 92 -11.99 8.98 -7.53
N ALA A 93 -12.17 7.73 -7.96
CA ALA A 93 -12.85 6.69 -7.18
C ALA A 93 -12.12 6.36 -5.87
N PHE A 94 -10.85 6.74 -5.78
CA PHE A 94 -9.97 6.49 -4.63
C PHE A 94 -9.71 7.75 -3.79
N ASP A 95 -10.44 8.83 -4.00
CA ASP A 95 -10.36 10.01 -3.17
C ASP A 95 -10.67 9.65 -1.70
N ASN A 96 -9.99 10.30 -0.76
CA ASN A 96 -10.11 10.01 0.67
C ASN A 96 -9.69 8.58 1.08
N CYS A 97 -8.83 7.94 0.28
CA CYS A 97 -8.23 6.64 0.59
C CYS A 97 -6.76 6.79 1.01
N LEU A 98 -6.31 5.88 1.87
CA LEU A 98 -4.91 5.54 2.00
C LEU A 98 -4.55 4.51 0.93
N ILE A 99 -3.52 4.78 0.15
CA ILE A 99 -2.92 3.84 -0.80
C ILE A 99 -1.55 3.47 -0.26
N ALA A 100 -1.43 2.27 0.31
CA ALA A 100 -0.17 1.74 0.82
C ALA A 100 0.44 0.80 -0.22
N VAL A 101 1.62 1.16 -0.72
CA VAL A 101 2.33 0.42 -1.78
C VAL A 101 3.53 -0.27 -1.16
N ASP A 102 3.44 -1.59 -1.05
CA ASP A 102 4.56 -2.42 -0.59
C ASP A 102 5.54 -2.68 -1.74
N GLU A 103 6.80 -2.89 -1.40
CA GLU A 103 7.90 -3.05 -2.36
C GLU A 103 7.89 -1.95 -3.43
N PHE A 104 7.82 -0.71 -2.97
CA PHE A 104 7.64 0.48 -3.81
C PHE A 104 8.72 0.63 -4.89
N HIS A 105 9.89 0.02 -4.70
CA HIS A 105 10.96 0.01 -5.71
C HIS A 105 10.59 -0.71 -7.02
N HIS A 106 9.52 -1.51 -7.04
CA HIS A 106 8.96 -2.05 -8.28
C HIS A 106 8.15 -1.02 -9.09
N VAL A 107 7.82 0.09 -8.46
CA VAL A 107 7.19 1.23 -9.14
C VAL A 107 8.29 2.14 -9.70
N SER A 108 8.11 2.68 -10.88
CA SER A 108 9.08 3.56 -11.53
C SER A 108 8.38 4.80 -12.05
N ALA A 109 9.07 5.93 -12.01
CA ALA A 109 8.65 7.16 -12.66
C ALA A 109 8.69 7.07 -14.20
N ASN A 110 9.18 5.96 -14.77
CA ASN A 110 9.15 5.73 -16.21
C ASN A 110 7.70 5.78 -16.72
N PRO A 111 7.40 6.57 -17.78
CA PRO A 111 6.05 6.66 -18.35
C PRO A 111 5.45 5.32 -18.82
N ASP A 112 6.29 4.34 -19.14
CA ASP A 112 5.85 3.00 -19.52
C ASP A 112 5.36 2.16 -18.31
N ASN A 113 5.68 2.59 -17.08
CA ASN A 113 5.18 1.98 -15.86
C ASN A 113 3.81 2.58 -15.49
N LYS A 114 2.74 1.91 -15.87
CA LYS A 114 1.37 2.38 -15.64
C LYS A 114 1.04 2.63 -14.16
N LEU A 115 1.55 1.82 -13.25
CA LEU A 115 1.32 2.04 -11.82
C LEU A 115 2.03 3.31 -11.34
N GLY A 116 3.25 3.56 -11.82
CA GLY A 116 3.98 4.80 -11.56
C GLY A 116 3.23 6.02 -12.08
N ALA A 117 2.67 5.96 -13.28
CA ALA A 117 1.86 7.02 -13.85
C ALA A 117 0.61 7.31 -13.01
N HIS A 118 -0.11 6.29 -12.56
CA HIS A 118 -1.26 6.46 -11.65
C HIS A 118 -0.86 7.07 -10.32
N LEU A 119 0.26 6.64 -9.73
CA LEU A 119 0.73 7.23 -8.47
C LEU A 119 1.11 8.70 -8.63
N ALA A 120 1.76 9.08 -9.72
CA ALA A 120 2.03 10.49 -10.02
C ALA A 120 0.72 11.31 -10.14
N GLU A 121 -0.33 10.74 -10.72
CA GLU A 121 -1.64 11.38 -10.79
C GLU A 121 -2.30 11.53 -9.42
N PHE A 122 -2.26 10.49 -8.56
CA PHE A 122 -2.72 10.59 -7.17
C PHE A 122 -1.97 11.66 -6.39
N ILE A 123 -0.64 11.74 -6.53
CA ILE A 123 0.21 12.75 -5.90
C ILE A 123 -0.15 14.16 -6.39
N ALA A 124 -0.37 14.32 -7.70
CA ALA A 124 -0.73 15.61 -8.28
C ALA A 124 -2.10 16.10 -7.81
N ARG A 125 -3.08 15.20 -7.65
CA ARG A 125 -4.45 15.52 -7.20
C ARG A 125 -4.54 15.87 -5.71
N ASP A 126 -3.65 15.34 -4.88
CA ASP A 126 -3.61 15.58 -3.43
C ASP A 126 -4.96 15.31 -2.72
N LYS A 127 -5.65 14.22 -3.12
CA LYS A 127 -6.94 13.78 -2.57
C LYS A 127 -6.86 12.43 -1.85
N SER A 128 -5.71 11.78 -1.90
CA SER A 128 -5.43 10.48 -1.29
C SER A 128 -4.10 10.55 -0.57
N HIS A 129 -3.95 9.78 0.50
CA HIS A 129 -2.65 9.64 1.16
C HIS A 129 -1.91 8.43 0.59
N ILE A 130 -0.61 8.54 0.40
CA ILE A 130 0.24 7.46 -0.09
C ILE A 130 1.25 7.08 0.98
N VAL A 131 1.38 5.79 1.26
CA VAL A 131 2.47 5.21 2.05
C VAL A 131 3.27 4.31 1.14
N ALA A 132 4.49 4.71 0.84
CA ALA A 132 5.44 3.95 0.05
C ALA A 132 6.38 3.18 0.99
N MET A 133 6.39 1.86 0.87
CA MET A 133 7.21 0.98 1.69
C MET A 133 8.21 0.24 0.79
N THR A 134 9.48 0.22 1.17
CA THR A 134 10.50 -0.51 0.42
C THR A 134 11.65 -0.93 1.32
N GLY A 135 12.13 -2.15 1.14
CA GLY A 135 13.36 -2.63 1.75
C GLY A 135 14.61 -2.16 0.99
N SER A 136 14.47 -1.64 -0.22
CA SER A 136 15.55 -1.16 -1.06
C SER A 136 15.14 0.12 -1.78
N TYR A 137 15.55 1.26 -1.23
CA TYR A 137 15.28 2.55 -1.87
C TYR A 137 16.08 2.77 -3.16
N PHE A 138 17.24 2.13 -3.24
CA PHE A 138 18.11 2.25 -4.41
C PHE A 138 17.84 1.10 -5.39
N ARG A 139 17.18 1.41 -6.48
CA ARG A 139 17.22 0.54 -7.66
C ARG A 139 18.65 0.60 -8.22
N GLY A 140 19.17 -0.56 -8.61
CA GLY A 140 20.46 -0.65 -9.26
C GLY A 140 20.49 -0.09 -10.68
N ASP A 141 19.36 0.43 -11.17
CA ASP A 141 19.21 1.14 -12.44
C ASP A 141 19.17 2.66 -12.20
N ALA A 142 19.47 3.42 -13.22
CA ALA A 142 19.53 4.90 -13.15
C ALA A 142 18.12 5.57 -13.13
N GLU A 143 17.04 4.78 -13.04
CA GLU A 143 15.68 5.31 -13.06
C GLU A 143 15.20 5.66 -11.64
N PRO A 144 14.74 6.90 -11.40
CA PRO A 144 14.19 7.26 -10.11
C PRO A 144 12.85 6.55 -9.88
N VAL A 145 12.55 6.21 -8.63
CA VAL A 145 11.25 5.65 -8.22
C VAL A 145 10.17 6.74 -8.28
N LEU A 146 10.49 7.94 -7.83
CA LEU A 146 9.65 9.14 -7.94
C LEU A 146 10.42 10.27 -8.63
N MET A 147 9.72 11.14 -9.30
CA MET A 147 10.30 12.40 -9.75
C MET A 147 10.61 13.30 -8.55
N PRO A 148 11.66 14.13 -8.58
CA PRO A 148 12.07 14.96 -7.44
C PRO A 148 10.96 15.87 -6.88
N HIS A 149 10.08 16.38 -7.73
CA HIS A 149 8.96 17.22 -7.31
C HIS A 149 7.85 16.44 -6.60
N ASP A 150 7.71 15.15 -6.89
CA ASP A 150 6.78 14.26 -6.19
C ASP A 150 7.39 13.78 -4.88
N GLU A 151 8.68 13.44 -4.89
CA GLU A 151 9.41 13.03 -3.69
C GLU A 151 9.39 14.11 -2.61
N ALA A 152 9.45 15.38 -3.00
CA ALA A 152 9.38 16.53 -2.08
C ALA A 152 8.05 16.63 -1.29
N LYS A 153 7.02 15.89 -1.69
CA LYS A 153 5.73 15.81 -0.97
C LYS A 153 5.69 14.71 0.08
N PHE A 154 6.73 13.90 0.18
CA PHE A 154 6.80 12.79 1.13
C PHE A 154 7.67 13.12 2.33
N ASP A 155 7.17 12.75 3.51
CA ASP A 155 8.00 12.60 4.70
C ASP A 155 8.70 11.24 4.65
N THR A 156 10.02 11.25 4.69
CA THR A 156 10.82 10.02 4.57
C THR A 156 11.30 9.56 5.94
N VAL A 157 11.01 8.30 6.27
CA VAL A 157 11.55 7.61 7.43
C VAL A 157 12.42 6.46 6.96
N THR A 158 13.69 6.48 7.35
CA THR A 158 14.66 5.43 7.00
C THR A 158 15.06 4.67 8.27
N TYR A 159 15.03 3.35 8.19
CA TYR A 159 15.55 2.47 9.23
C TYR A 159 16.50 1.46 8.58
N THR A 160 17.78 1.65 8.79
CA THR A 160 18.82 0.86 8.13
C THR A 160 19.07 -0.46 8.86
N TYR A 161 19.59 -1.45 8.12
CA TYR A 161 20.05 -2.71 8.71
C TYR A 161 21.09 -2.49 9.81
N TYR A 162 21.93 -1.47 9.66
CA TYR A 162 22.92 -1.10 10.66
C TYR A 162 22.27 -0.59 11.96
N GLU A 163 21.23 0.23 11.85
CA GLU A 163 20.46 0.69 13.01
C GLU A 163 19.71 -0.47 13.68
N GLN A 164 19.18 -1.39 12.88
CA GLN A 164 18.57 -2.61 13.37
C GLN A 164 19.56 -3.46 14.16
N LEU A 165 20.76 -3.70 13.63
CA LEU A 165 21.81 -4.45 14.33
C LEU A 165 22.22 -3.82 15.66
N ASN A 166 22.32 -2.50 15.72
CA ASN A 166 22.67 -1.77 16.93
C ASN A 166 21.52 -1.67 17.95
N GLY A 167 20.28 -1.76 17.48
CA GLY A 167 19.09 -1.70 18.34
C GLY A 167 18.74 -3.03 19.02
N TYR A 168 19.21 -4.16 18.50
CA TYR A 168 18.95 -5.47 19.10
C TYR A 168 20.02 -5.82 20.14
N THR A 169 19.60 -5.95 21.39
CA THR A 169 20.44 -6.47 22.48
C THR A 169 20.64 -7.99 22.41
N HIS A 170 19.82 -8.69 21.64
CA HIS A 170 19.89 -10.14 21.43
C HIS A 170 19.59 -10.48 19.97
N LEU A 171 20.63 -10.61 19.17
CA LEU A 171 20.56 -11.25 17.85
C LEU A 171 20.36 -12.75 18.05
N LYS A 172 19.17 -13.26 17.73
CA LYS A 172 19.03 -14.69 17.44
C LYS A 172 19.70 -14.91 16.08
N THR A 173 20.76 -15.68 16.06
CA THR A 173 21.36 -16.18 14.83
C THR A 173 20.28 -16.82 13.95
N LEU A 174 20.22 -16.39 12.72
CA LEU A 174 19.46 -17.05 11.65
C LEU A 174 20.11 -18.39 11.33
#